data_7b9a7a7921bb63ee41015a3d638dc66e
#
_entry.id   7b9a7a7921bb63ee41015a3d638dc66e
#
_cell.length_a   1.000
_cell.length_b   1.000
_cell.length_c   1.000
_cell.angle_alpha   90.00
_cell.angle_beta   90.00
_cell.angle_gamma   90.00
#
_symmetry.space_group_name_H-M   'P 1'
#
loop_
_entity.id
_entity.type
_entity.pdbx_description
1 polymer ?
#
loop_
_entity_poly.entity_id
_entity_poly.type
_entity_poly.pdbx_seq_one_letter_code
_entity_poly.pdbx_strand_id
1 'polypeptide(L)'
;MTPAKSPQSMKQAQTMKPATAAQKLGVHLPATPESFQAEPVSRVQLNQMIADPPEWLVELRKTGPHPRPVVAHKLGVSNAGLARGEVTEPLTTLEISELLQKPPAWLVRERSTHAEVNEENARVKALKAYKRSQRGEGSAQT
;
A
#
# COMPACT_ATOMS: atom_id res chain seq x y z
N MET A 1 -36.80 -14.72 4.93
CA MET A 1 -36.21 -14.32 5.15
C MET A 1 -35.46 -14.28 5.62
N THR A 2 -35.05 -14.44 5.34
CA THR A 2 -34.43 -14.03 5.70
C THR A 2 -33.68 -13.78 6.80
N PRO A 3 -34.09 -14.00 7.88
CA PRO A 3 -33.32 -13.67 9.08
C PRO A 3 -32.02 -14.42 9.20
N ALA A 4 -32.00 -15.58 8.68
CA ALA A 4 -30.74 -16.31 8.67
C ALA A 4 -29.62 -15.54 8.02
N LYS A 5 -30.01 -14.57 7.27
CA LYS A 5 -29.04 -13.73 6.64
C LYS A 5 -28.33 -12.85 7.58
N SER A 6 -28.93 -12.52 8.69
CA SER A 6 -28.44 -11.42 9.47
C SER A 6 -27.01 -11.57 9.90
N PRO A 7 -26.65 -12.46 10.79
CA PRO A 7 -25.29 -12.47 11.30
C PRO A 7 -24.27 -12.91 10.28
N GLN A 8 -24.54 -13.99 9.61
CA GLN A 8 -23.60 -14.51 8.64
C GLN A 8 -23.54 -13.69 7.39
N SER A 9 -24.69 -13.20 6.94
CA SER A 9 -24.72 -12.33 5.78
C SER A 9 -23.97 -11.04 6.04
N MET A 10 -24.08 -10.52 7.24
CA MET A 10 -23.37 -9.31 7.57
C MET A 10 -21.87 -9.52 7.57
N LYS A 11 -21.39 -10.64 8.10
CA LYS A 11 -19.98 -10.96 8.03
C LYS A 11 -19.54 -11.23 6.62
N GLN A 12 -20.37 -11.96 5.87
CA GLN A 12 -20.10 -12.22 4.47
C GLN A 12 -20.31 -10.99 3.63
N ALA A 13 -21.18 -10.12 4.06
CA ALA A 13 -21.45 -8.87 3.38
C ALA A 13 -20.39 -7.82 3.64
N GLN A 14 -19.43 -8.11 4.51
CA GLN A 14 -18.27 -7.24 4.63
C GLN A 14 -17.51 -7.32 3.34
N THR A 15 -17.91 -6.47 2.42
CA THR A 15 -17.30 -6.38 1.11
C THR A 15 -16.70 -5.01 0.98
N MET A 16 -15.81 -4.89 0.04
CA MET A 16 -15.18 -3.62 -0.27
C MET A 16 -15.28 -3.37 -1.76
N LYS A 17 -15.20 -2.13 -2.14
CA LYS A 17 -15.17 -1.79 -3.56
C LYS A 17 -13.93 -2.41 -4.18
N PRO A 18 -14.00 -2.78 -5.47
CA PRO A 18 -12.83 -3.32 -6.15
C PRO A 18 -11.61 -2.41 -6.04
N ALA A 19 -11.81 -1.10 -6.07
CA ALA A 19 -10.71 -0.15 -5.91
C ALA A 19 -10.02 -0.31 -4.56
N THR A 20 -10.79 -0.50 -3.48
CA THR A 20 -10.22 -0.70 -2.16
C THR A 20 -9.47 -2.02 -2.08
N ALA A 21 -10.05 -3.07 -2.66
CA ALA A 21 -9.40 -4.39 -2.69
C ALA A 21 -8.10 -4.34 -3.47
N ALA A 22 -8.09 -3.67 -4.62
CA ALA A 22 -6.89 -3.51 -5.44
C ALA A 22 -5.80 -2.78 -4.66
N GLN A 23 -6.19 -1.75 -3.91
CA GLN A 23 -5.26 -1.00 -3.09
C GLN A 23 -4.63 -1.89 -2.01
N LYS A 24 -5.44 -2.72 -1.37
CA LYS A 24 -4.93 -3.65 -0.36
C LYS A 24 -4.03 -4.72 -0.95
N LEU A 25 -4.30 -5.11 -2.18
CA LEU A 25 -3.46 -6.08 -2.90
C LEU A 25 -2.22 -5.42 -3.51
N GLY A 26 -2.18 -4.10 -3.56
CA GLY A 26 -1.05 -3.38 -4.10
C GLY A 26 -0.99 -3.39 -5.62
N VAL A 27 -2.15 -3.43 -6.28
CA VAL A 27 -2.23 -3.46 -7.74
C VAL A 27 -3.09 -2.32 -8.26
N HIS A 28 -2.90 -2.00 -9.53
CA HIS A 28 -3.65 -0.94 -10.20
C HIS A 28 -4.97 -1.48 -10.71
N LEU A 29 -6.09 -0.94 -10.24
CA LEU A 29 -7.41 -1.47 -10.54
C LEU A 29 -7.69 -1.62 -12.04
N PRO A 30 -7.45 -0.61 -12.90
CA PRO A 30 -7.75 -0.77 -14.32
C PRO A 30 -6.97 -1.88 -15.01
N ALA A 31 -5.88 -2.34 -14.41
CA ALA A 31 -5.10 -3.44 -14.97
C ALA A 31 -5.60 -4.81 -14.51
N THR A 32 -6.53 -4.85 -13.55
CA THR A 32 -7.12 -6.11 -13.08
C THR A 32 -8.14 -6.62 -14.08
N PRO A 33 -8.49 -7.93 -14.02
CA PRO A 33 -9.54 -8.44 -14.89
C PRO A 33 -10.88 -7.74 -14.69
N GLU A 34 -11.66 -7.66 -15.74
CA GLU A 34 -12.95 -7.02 -15.69
C GLU A 34 -13.85 -7.67 -14.63
N SER A 35 -13.76 -8.99 -14.49
CA SER A 35 -14.54 -9.70 -13.48
C SER A 35 -14.23 -9.23 -12.07
N PHE A 36 -12.99 -8.87 -11.80
CA PHE A 36 -12.60 -8.32 -10.51
C PHE A 36 -13.19 -6.93 -10.29
N GLN A 37 -13.24 -6.12 -11.34
CA GLN A 37 -13.75 -4.75 -11.26
C GLN A 37 -15.28 -4.69 -11.19
N ALA A 38 -15.95 -5.72 -11.66
CA ALA A 38 -17.41 -5.70 -11.81
C ALA A 38 -18.16 -5.88 -10.50
N GLU A 39 -17.56 -6.53 -9.52
CA GLU A 39 -18.24 -6.89 -8.29
C GLU A 39 -17.45 -6.50 -7.06
N PRO A 40 -18.13 -6.21 -5.93
CA PRO A 40 -17.42 -5.97 -4.68
C PRO A 40 -16.65 -7.23 -4.27
N VAL A 41 -15.56 -7.02 -3.57
CA VAL A 41 -14.70 -8.12 -3.10
C VAL A 41 -14.98 -8.33 -1.62
N SER A 42 -15.29 -9.56 -1.24
CA SER A 42 -15.50 -9.88 0.17
C SER A 42 -14.15 -10.00 0.87
N ARG A 43 -14.19 -9.85 2.19
CA ARG A 43 -12.99 -10.00 3.01
C ARG A 43 -12.40 -11.38 2.87
N VAL A 44 -13.28 -12.41 2.78
CA VAL A 44 -12.85 -13.79 2.60
C VAL A 44 -12.13 -13.96 1.26
N GLN A 45 -12.70 -13.39 0.20
CA GLN A 45 -12.06 -13.44 -1.12
C GLN A 45 -10.70 -12.74 -1.11
N LEU A 46 -10.63 -11.58 -0.46
CA LEU A 46 -9.37 -10.86 -0.37
C LEU A 46 -8.32 -11.69 0.35
N ASN A 47 -8.67 -12.30 1.48
CA ASN A 47 -7.75 -13.12 2.24
C ASN A 47 -7.29 -14.33 1.43
N GLN A 48 -8.18 -14.93 0.67
CA GLN A 48 -7.83 -16.05 -0.21
C GLN A 48 -6.86 -15.60 -1.29
N MET A 49 -7.05 -14.42 -1.85
CA MET A 49 -6.15 -13.87 -2.86
C MET A 49 -4.78 -13.56 -2.30
N ILE A 50 -4.70 -13.18 -1.04
CA ILE A 50 -3.43 -12.93 -0.38
C ILE A 50 -2.70 -14.24 -0.11
N ALA A 51 -3.43 -15.25 0.38
CA ALA A 51 -2.84 -16.55 0.72
C ALA A 51 -2.46 -17.36 -0.50
N ASP A 52 -3.29 -17.29 -1.53
CA ASP A 52 -3.07 -18.04 -2.78
C ASP A 52 -3.42 -17.13 -3.95
N PRO A 53 -2.49 -16.27 -4.35
CA PRO A 53 -2.79 -15.27 -5.38
C PRO A 53 -3.04 -15.93 -6.73
N PRO A 54 -4.09 -15.47 -7.45
CA PRO A 54 -4.33 -15.97 -8.81
C PRO A 54 -3.22 -15.51 -9.74
N GLU A 55 -3.12 -16.20 -10.87
CA GLU A 55 -2.07 -15.94 -11.84
C GLU A 55 -2.01 -14.47 -12.27
N TRP A 56 -3.17 -13.86 -12.54
CA TRP A 56 -3.20 -12.48 -12.97
C TRP A 56 -2.66 -11.52 -11.88
N LEU A 57 -2.91 -11.87 -10.62
CA LEU A 57 -2.43 -11.04 -9.51
C LEU A 57 -0.91 -11.15 -9.36
N VAL A 58 -0.38 -12.35 -9.48
CA VAL A 58 1.07 -12.56 -9.44
C VAL A 58 1.74 -11.77 -10.56
N GLU A 59 1.17 -11.83 -11.75
CA GLU A 59 1.69 -11.14 -12.92
C GLU A 59 1.68 -9.63 -12.72
N LEU A 60 0.56 -9.08 -12.24
CA LEU A 60 0.45 -7.66 -11.97
C LEU A 60 1.45 -7.18 -10.92
N ARG A 61 1.65 -7.97 -9.88
CA ARG A 61 2.60 -7.61 -8.82
C ARG A 61 4.03 -7.69 -9.32
N LYS A 62 4.27 -8.52 -10.31
CA LYS A 62 5.59 -8.72 -10.86
C LYS A 62 5.94 -7.66 -11.90
N THR A 63 5.05 -7.42 -12.84
CA THR A 63 5.33 -6.54 -13.98
C THR A 63 4.61 -5.21 -13.93
N GLY A 64 3.48 -5.13 -13.23
CA GLY A 64 2.69 -3.91 -13.17
C GLY A 64 1.70 -3.80 -14.32
N PRO A 65 1.13 -2.62 -14.56
CA PRO A 65 1.47 -1.34 -13.93
C PRO A 65 1.12 -1.29 -12.44
N HIS A 66 1.93 -0.60 -11.69
CA HIS A 66 1.76 -0.48 -10.25
C HIS A 66 1.03 0.82 -9.90
N PRO A 67 0.17 0.82 -8.86
CA PRO A 67 -0.47 2.05 -8.43
C PRO A 67 0.55 3.01 -7.81
N ARG A 68 0.18 4.28 -7.75
CA ARG A 68 1.10 5.33 -7.28
C ARG A 68 1.74 5.04 -5.93
N PRO A 69 0.99 4.58 -4.91
CA PRO A 69 1.64 4.28 -3.62
C PRO A 69 2.72 3.21 -3.72
N VAL A 70 2.50 2.21 -4.56
CA VAL A 70 3.49 1.15 -4.77
C VAL A 70 4.69 1.70 -5.54
N VAL A 71 4.45 2.53 -6.55
CA VAL A 71 5.52 3.19 -7.31
C VAL A 71 6.37 4.04 -6.36
N ALA A 72 5.73 4.84 -5.52
CA ALA A 72 6.44 5.68 -4.56
C ALA A 72 7.33 4.84 -3.64
N HIS A 73 6.78 3.76 -3.12
CA HIS A 73 7.54 2.87 -2.24
C HIS A 73 8.75 2.26 -2.96
N LYS A 74 8.55 1.80 -4.18
CA LYS A 74 9.63 1.20 -4.97
C LYS A 74 10.71 2.21 -5.34
N LEU A 75 10.33 3.45 -5.57
CA LEU A 75 11.28 4.52 -5.89
C LEU A 75 11.92 5.13 -4.64
N GLY A 76 11.38 4.84 -3.47
CA GLY A 76 11.90 5.38 -2.22
C GLY A 76 11.53 6.83 -1.99
N VAL A 77 10.35 7.24 -2.44
CA VAL A 77 9.84 8.60 -2.27
C VAL A 77 8.42 8.55 -1.71
N SER A 78 7.92 9.71 -1.31
CA SER A 78 6.53 9.82 -0.86
C SER A 78 5.59 9.99 -2.05
N ASN A 79 4.28 9.80 -1.82
CA ASN A 79 3.28 10.07 -2.84
C ASN A 79 3.34 11.54 -3.28
N ALA A 80 3.56 12.44 -2.34
CA ALA A 80 3.72 13.86 -2.65
C ALA A 80 4.97 14.10 -3.50
N GLY A 81 6.03 13.35 -3.23
CA GLY A 81 7.25 13.43 -4.02
C GLY A 81 7.03 13.01 -5.47
N LEU A 82 6.22 11.97 -5.69
CA LEU A 82 5.85 11.56 -7.04
C LEU A 82 5.08 12.67 -7.76
N ALA A 83 4.14 13.29 -7.05
CA ALA A 83 3.36 14.38 -7.64
C ALA A 83 4.23 15.56 -8.02
N ARG A 84 5.21 15.90 -7.19
CA ARG A 84 6.15 16.97 -7.49
C ARG A 84 7.01 16.63 -8.71
N GLY A 85 7.31 15.35 -8.90
CA GLY A 85 8.04 14.89 -10.07
C GLY A 85 7.18 14.68 -11.30
N GLU A 86 5.91 15.06 -11.21
CA GLU A 86 4.95 14.93 -12.29
C GLU A 86 4.67 13.49 -12.71
N VAL A 87 4.88 12.55 -11.81
CA VAL A 87 4.55 11.15 -12.04
C VAL A 87 3.10 10.94 -11.61
N THR A 88 2.19 11.04 -12.57
CA THR A 88 0.76 10.95 -12.29
C THR A 88 0.15 9.64 -12.76
N GLU A 89 0.88 8.86 -13.54
CA GLU A 89 0.40 7.62 -14.09
C GLU A 89 1.06 6.43 -13.41
N PRO A 90 0.37 5.27 -13.37
CA PRO A 90 0.99 4.07 -12.85
C PRO A 90 2.17 3.65 -13.73
N LEU A 91 3.20 3.16 -13.10
CA LEU A 91 4.41 2.73 -13.80
C LEU A 91 4.57 1.22 -13.70
N THR A 92 5.15 0.64 -14.74
CA THR A 92 5.49 -0.77 -14.74
C THR A 92 6.83 -0.99 -14.04
N THR A 93 7.11 -2.25 -13.71
CA THR A 93 8.37 -2.60 -13.09
C THR A 93 9.55 -2.16 -13.97
N LEU A 94 9.42 -2.30 -15.27
CA LEU A 94 10.47 -1.91 -16.20
C LEU A 94 10.72 -0.41 -16.13
N GLU A 95 9.66 0.39 -16.14
CA GLU A 95 9.77 1.84 -16.05
C GLU A 95 10.41 2.28 -14.74
N ILE A 96 10.00 1.63 -13.63
CA ILE A 96 10.58 1.91 -12.32
C ILE A 96 12.07 1.57 -12.32
N SER A 97 12.43 0.42 -12.91
CA SER A 97 13.81 -0.01 -13.00
C SER A 97 14.66 1.00 -13.78
N GLU A 98 14.14 1.50 -14.88
CA GLU A 98 14.84 2.52 -15.68
C GLU A 98 15.07 3.80 -14.89
N LEU A 99 14.07 4.23 -14.12
CA LEU A 99 14.21 5.41 -13.27
C LEU A 99 15.26 5.21 -12.18
N LEU A 100 15.35 3.99 -11.64
CA LEU A 100 16.35 3.69 -10.62
C LEU A 100 17.76 3.60 -11.19
N GLN A 101 17.89 3.13 -12.43
CA GLN A 101 19.20 3.02 -13.09
C GLN A 101 19.74 4.40 -13.47
N LYS A 102 18.87 5.28 -13.94
CA LYS A 102 19.24 6.63 -14.33
C LYS A 102 18.27 7.62 -13.68
N PRO A 103 18.42 7.84 -12.39
CA PRO A 103 17.46 8.70 -11.69
C PRO A 103 17.55 10.14 -12.17
N PRO A 104 16.41 10.75 -12.53
CA PRO A 104 16.37 12.16 -12.83
C PRO A 104 16.65 13.00 -11.59
N ALA A 105 16.96 14.26 -11.78
CA ALA A 105 17.31 15.15 -10.68
C ALA A 105 16.23 15.22 -9.61
N TRP A 106 14.95 15.27 -10.03
CA TRP A 106 13.84 15.34 -9.08
C TRP A 106 13.77 14.08 -8.21
N LEU A 107 14.06 12.91 -8.80
CA LEU A 107 14.01 11.65 -8.07
C LEU A 107 15.12 11.58 -7.03
N VAL A 108 16.32 11.99 -7.39
CA VAL A 108 17.45 12.04 -6.45
C VAL A 108 17.09 12.93 -5.26
N ARG A 109 16.54 14.10 -5.54
CA ARG A 109 16.15 15.07 -4.51
C ARG A 109 15.07 14.51 -3.59
N GLU A 110 14.03 13.91 -4.18
CA GLU A 110 12.91 13.39 -3.41
C GLU A 110 13.31 12.18 -2.57
N ARG A 111 14.18 11.34 -3.08
CA ARG A 111 14.68 10.20 -2.31
C ARG A 111 15.48 10.67 -1.10
N SER A 112 16.31 11.69 -1.29
CA SER A 112 17.08 12.26 -0.20
C SER A 112 16.16 12.87 0.87
N THR A 113 15.16 13.64 0.44
CA THR A 113 14.21 14.26 1.34
C THR A 113 13.42 13.20 2.11
N HIS A 114 12.96 12.16 1.40
CA HIS A 114 12.17 11.10 2.03
C HIS A 114 13.01 10.34 3.07
N ALA A 115 14.27 10.09 2.76
CA ALA A 115 15.17 9.42 3.68
C ALA A 115 15.38 10.27 4.94
N GLU A 116 15.55 11.59 4.79
CA GLU A 116 15.69 12.50 5.91
C GLU A 116 14.43 12.53 6.78
N VAL A 117 13.26 12.57 6.16
CA VAL A 117 12.00 12.57 6.88
C VAL A 117 11.81 11.25 7.64
N ASN A 118 12.12 10.13 7.00
CA ASN A 118 12.01 8.83 7.64
C ASN A 118 12.96 8.71 8.81
N GLU A 119 14.17 9.22 8.67
CA GLU A 119 15.16 9.20 9.74
C GLU A 119 14.69 10.04 10.92
N GLU A 120 14.15 11.23 10.64
CA GLU A 120 13.62 12.11 11.68
C GLU A 120 12.42 11.48 12.37
N ASN A 121 11.51 10.88 11.59
CA ASN A 121 10.34 10.20 12.16
C ASN A 121 10.76 9.03 13.05
N ALA A 122 11.76 8.28 12.64
CA ALA A 122 12.28 7.17 13.44
C ALA A 122 12.87 7.68 14.75
N ARG A 123 13.58 8.79 14.70
CA ARG A 123 14.19 9.41 15.89
C ARG A 123 13.11 9.89 16.85
N VAL A 124 12.09 10.56 16.34
CA VAL A 124 10.97 11.04 17.15
C VAL A 124 10.21 9.87 17.77
N LYS A 125 9.98 8.82 16.98
CA LYS A 125 9.28 7.63 17.45
C LYS A 125 10.07 6.94 18.57
N ALA A 126 11.37 6.84 18.40
CA ALA A 126 12.23 6.24 19.41
C ALA A 126 12.22 7.04 20.71
N LEU A 127 12.26 8.38 20.58
CA LEU A 127 12.19 9.26 21.74
C LEU A 127 10.86 9.14 22.47
N LYS A 128 9.75 9.05 21.74
CA LYS A 128 8.43 8.87 22.33
C LYS A 128 8.33 7.53 23.05
N ALA A 129 8.89 6.49 22.45
CA ALA A 129 8.88 5.15 23.05
C ALA A 129 9.70 5.15 24.33
N TYR A 130 10.84 5.82 24.34
CA TYR A 130 11.68 5.94 25.52
C TYR A 130 10.95 6.68 26.64
N LYS A 131 10.31 7.80 26.33
CA LYS A 131 9.54 8.56 27.32
C LYS A 131 8.38 7.74 27.88
N ARG A 132 7.71 6.97 27.04
CA ARG A 132 6.62 6.10 27.48
C ARG A 132 7.13 5.01 28.42
N SER A 133 8.29 4.44 28.11
CA SER A 133 8.92 3.44 28.96
C SER A 133 9.25 4.02 30.33
N GLN A 134 9.79 5.24 30.37
CA GLN A 134 10.10 5.91 31.63
C GLN A 134 8.85 6.16 32.47
N ARG A 135 7.76 6.60 31.83
CA ARG A 135 6.50 6.80 32.55
C ARG A 135 5.96 5.48 33.09
N GLY A 136 6.05 4.42 32.31
CA GLY A 136 5.60 3.10 32.73
C GLY A 136 6.37 2.61 33.94
N GLU A 137 7.67 2.80 33.95
CA GLU A 137 8.51 2.44 35.09
C GLU A 137 8.12 3.25 36.33
N GLY A 138 7.94 4.56 36.14
CA GLY A 138 7.50 5.41 37.23
C GLY A 138 6.17 4.99 37.81
N SER A 139 5.23 4.65 36.96
CA SER A 139 3.92 4.18 37.39
C SER A 139 4.01 2.86 38.12
N ALA A 140 4.85 1.98 37.64
CA ALA A 140 5.00 0.66 38.25
C ALA A 140 5.62 0.74 39.66
N GLN A 141 6.45 1.74 39.89
CA GLN A 141 7.10 1.92 41.18
C GLN A 141 6.19 2.56 42.22
N THR A 142 5.17 3.25 41.79
CA THR A 142 4.21 3.85 42.72
C THR A 142 3.03 2.94 43.00
#